data_50e3f45f549a371b9e65ad1ed249ecb5
#
_entry.id   50e3f45f549a371b9e65ad1ed249ecb5
#
_cell.length_a   1.000
_cell.length_b   1.000
_cell.length_c   1.000
_cell.angle_alpha   90.00
_cell.angle_beta   90.00
_cell.angle_gamma   90.00
#
_symmetry.space_group_name_H-M   'P 1'
#
loop_
_entity.id
_entity.type
_entity.pdbx_description
1 polymer ?
#
loop_
_entity_poly.entity_id
_entity_poly.type
_entity_poly.pdbx_seq_one_letter_code
_entity_poly.pdbx_strand_id
1 'polypeptide(L)'
;AKRMMGAQVITNPQSATETWLVDTVKKHAQMANIGMPEVAIFNSPSPNAFATGMNKNKALVAVSAGLLHAMNKEEVEAVIGHEISHVANGDMITLSLIQGVVNTFVIFLSRIVGHFVDRVILKNEEEGHGIGFFVTSLVAQIVFGILASVIVMWFSRKREFIADAGGAKLAGTQNMINALEALKRGTAEPLPDQMAAFGINGKPSGHGLKLLFMSHPPLEDRIEALKKLTYR
;
A
#
# COMPACT_ATOMS: atom_id res chain seq x y z
N ALA A 1 5.10 -0.39 -13.91
CA ALA A 1 5.13 0.83 -13.07
C ALA A 1 5.89 1.97 -13.78
N LYS A 2 7.16 1.82 -14.18
CA LYS A 2 7.97 2.91 -14.80
C LYS A 2 7.25 3.65 -15.94
N ARG A 3 6.71 2.93 -16.92
CA ARG A 3 6.01 3.52 -18.09
C ARG A 3 4.65 4.12 -17.76
N MET A 4 3.92 3.55 -16.80
CA MET A 4 2.57 4.00 -16.46
C MET A 4 2.57 5.31 -15.65
N MET A 5 3.63 5.55 -14.86
CA MET A 5 3.75 6.74 -14.00
C MET A 5 4.64 7.83 -14.60
N GLY A 6 5.20 7.64 -15.79
CA GLY A 6 6.13 8.59 -16.37
C GLY A 6 7.40 8.82 -15.53
N ALA A 7 7.79 7.82 -14.72
CA ALA A 7 8.92 7.93 -13.82
C ALA A 7 10.24 7.95 -14.59
N GLN A 8 11.03 9.00 -14.40
CA GLN A 8 12.36 9.16 -14.99
C GLN A 8 13.41 8.60 -14.03
N VAL A 9 14.09 7.53 -14.44
CA VAL A 9 15.17 6.92 -13.65
C VAL A 9 16.41 7.81 -13.70
N ILE A 10 16.96 8.11 -12.54
CA ILE A 10 18.20 8.89 -12.39
C ILE A 10 19.37 7.94 -12.60
N THR A 11 19.93 7.92 -13.81
CA THR A 11 21.14 7.14 -14.13
C THR A 11 22.40 7.94 -13.81
N ASN A 12 22.40 9.23 -14.17
CA ASN A 12 23.48 10.18 -13.88
C ASN A 12 22.85 11.42 -13.25
N PRO A 13 23.00 11.66 -11.93
CA PRO A 13 22.45 12.84 -11.27
C PRO A 13 22.94 14.14 -11.92
N GLN A 14 22.02 15.01 -12.31
CA GLN A 14 22.32 16.28 -12.98
C GLN A 14 22.12 17.48 -12.02
N SER A 15 21.53 17.26 -10.86
CA SER A 15 21.26 18.31 -9.88
C SER A 15 21.68 17.90 -8.46
N ALA A 16 21.88 18.88 -7.59
CA ALA A 16 22.17 18.63 -6.18
C ALA A 16 21.06 17.82 -5.49
N THR A 17 19.81 18.04 -5.89
CA THR A 17 18.65 17.27 -5.37
C THR A 17 18.70 15.82 -5.81
N GLU A 18 18.99 15.54 -7.07
CA GLU A 18 19.13 14.17 -7.57
C GLU A 18 20.29 13.43 -6.90
N THR A 19 21.44 14.10 -6.76
CA THR A 19 22.62 13.53 -6.08
C THR A 19 22.26 13.17 -4.64
N TRP A 20 21.66 14.11 -3.90
CA TRP A 20 21.22 13.88 -2.52
C TRP A 20 20.22 12.72 -2.43
N LEU A 21 19.24 12.65 -3.35
CA LEU A 21 18.23 11.60 -3.38
C LEU A 21 18.86 10.21 -3.59
N VAL A 22 19.78 10.10 -4.55
CA VAL A 22 20.50 8.84 -4.82
C VAL A 22 21.35 8.43 -3.62
N ASP A 23 22.08 9.38 -3.01
CA ASP A 23 22.90 9.10 -1.83
C ASP A 23 22.06 8.68 -0.63
N THR A 24 20.88 9.30 -0.42
CA THR A 24 19.93 8.93 0.63
C THR A 24 19.43 7.49 0.44
N VAL A 25 18.96 7.15 -0.76
CA VAL A 25 18.51 5.78 -1.08
C VAL A 25 19.64 4.78 -0.88
N LYS A 26 20.85 5.10 -1.33
CA LYS A 26 22.05 4.26 -1.15
C LYS A 26 22.35 4.01 0.34
N LYS A 27 22.37 5.07 1.14
CA LYS A 27 22.57 4.99 2.60
C LYS A 27 21.56 4.05 3.24
N HIS A 28 20.27 4.27 2.97
CA HIS A 28 19.19 3.47 3.55
C HIS A 28 19.19 2.02 3.06
N ALA A 29 19.50 1.78 1.77
CA ALA A 29 19.62 0.42 1.24
C ALA A 29 20.75 -0.38 1.92
N GLN A 30 21.89 0.27 2.16
CA GLN A 30 23.00 -0.33 2.91
C GLN A 30 22.59 -0.66 4.36
N MET A 31 21.95 0.28 5.05
CA MET A 31 21.48 0.08 6.43
C MET A 31 20.41 -1.03 6.53
N ALA A 32 19.56 -1.15 5.52
CA ALA A 32 18.50 -2.17 5.43
C ALA A 32 19.01 -3.52 4.88
N ASN A 33 20.28 -3.62 4.47
CA ASN A 33 20.89 -4.81 3.87
C ASN A 33 20.10 -5.34 2.65
N ILE A 34 19.81 -4.43 1.72
CA ILE A 34 19.19 -4.71 0.42
C ILE A 34 20.09 -4.24 -0.72
N GLY A 35 19.87 -4.77 -1.93
CA GLY A 35 20.53 -4.25 -3.14
C GLY A 35 20.13 -2.80 -3.38
N MET A 36 21.03 -2.02 -4.00
CA MET A 36 20.74 -0.62 -4.36
C MET A 36 19.52 -0.54 -5.28
N PRO A 37 18.41 0.10 -4.87
CA PRO A 37 17.28 0.31 -5.76
C PRO A 37 17.60 1.30 -6.88
N GLU A 38 16.93 1.14 -8.02
CA GLU A 38 16.87 2.25 -8.98
C GLU A 38 16.13 3.43 -8.34
N VAL A 39 16.57 4.64 -8.61
CA VAL A 39 15.95 5.87 -8.08
C VAL A 39 15.30 6.61 -9.23
N ALA A 40 14.07 7.06 -9.04
CA ALA A 40 13.35 7.81 -10.06
C ALA A 40 12.58 9.00 -9.48
N ILE A 41 12.37 10.00 -10.32
CA ILE A 41 11.44 11.12 -10.04
C ILE A 41 10.32 11.05 -11.07
N PHE A 42 9.08 11.30 -10.62
CA PHE A 42 7.92 11.39 -11.50
C PHE A 42 7.19 12.72 -11.33
N ASN A 43 6.64 13.22 -12.43
CA ASN A 43 5.98 14.52 -12.44
C ASN A 43 4.53 14.36 -11.92
N SER A 44 4.35 14.62 -10.63
CA SER A 44 3.05 14.72 -9.97
C SER A 44 3.08 15.87 -8.98
N PRO A 45 2.07 16.76 -8.94
CA PRO A 45 1.98 17.84 -7.97
C PRO A 45 1.65 17.33 -6.57
N SER A 46 1.01 16.18 -6.45
CA SER A 46 0.66 15.59 -5.15
C SER A 46 1.88 14.95 -4.50
N PRO A 47 2.12 15.18 -3.20
CA PRO A 47 3.18 14.50 -2.44
C PRO A 47 2.94 12.99 -2.47
N ASN A 48 3.86 12.26 -3.09
CA ASN A 48 3.77 10.80 -3.19
C ASN A 48 5.15 10.17 -3.36
N ALA A 49 5.31 8.96 -2.83
CA ALA A 49 6.45 8.10 -3.09
C ALA A 49 5.96 6.66 -3.20
N PHE A 50 6.69 5.83 -3.89
CA PHE A 50 6.42 4.40 -3.93
C PHE A 50 7.68 3.59 -4.19
N ALA A 51 7.72 2.38 -3.64
CA ALA A 51 8.68 1.37 -4.03
C ALA A 51 8.00 0.27 -4.82
N THR A 52 8.70 -0.32 -5.78
CA THR A 52 8.23 -1.47 -6.55
C THR A 52 9.39 -2.40 -6.87
N GLY A 53 9.10 -3.68 -6.97
CA GLY A 53 10.09 -4.73 -7.28
C GLY A 53 9.61 -6.09 -6.81
N MET A 54 9.98 -7.15 -7.51
CA MET A 54 9.69 -8.53 -7.11
C MET A 54 10.83 -9.14 -6.28
N ASN A 55 11.88 -8.39 -6.02
CA ASN A 55 13.05 -8.87 -5.29
C ASN A 55 13.68 -7.69 -4.56
N LYS A 56 14.07 -7.91 -3.28
CA LYS A 56 14.73 -6.89 -2.45
C LYS A 56 16.04 -6.35 -3.03
N ASN A 57 16.66 -7.09 -3.95
CA ASN A 57 17.89 -6.67 -4.62
C ASN A 57 17.66 -6.07 -6.03
N LYS A 58 16.40 -5.99 -6.48
CA LYS A 58 16.00 -5.39 -7.76
C LYS A 58 14.72 -4.60 -7.55
N ALA A 59 14.83 -3.50 -6.84
CA ALA A 59 13.72 -2.59 -6.53
C ALA A 59 13.89 -1.25 -7.24
N LEU A 60 12.82 -0.51 -7.34
CA LEU A 60 12.75 0.89 -7.76
C LEU A 60 12.12 1.68 -6.63
N VAL A 61 12.72 2.78 -6.24
CA VAL A 61 12.13 3.80 -5.36
C VAL A 61 11.88 5.04 -6.20
N ALA A 62 10.67 5.51 -6.22
CA ALA A 62 10.28 6.70 -6.97
C ALA A 62 9.60 7.72 -6.07
N VAL A 63 9.96 8.99 -6.25
CA VAL A 63 9.40 10.12 -5.51
C VAL A 63 8.76 11.12 -6.48
N SER A 64 7.67 11.75 -6.08
CA SER A 64 7.05 12.80 -6.89
C SER A 64 7.77 14.14 -6.74
N ALA A 65 7.69 14.97 -7.78
CA ALA A 65 8.11 16.36 -7.69
C ALA A 65 7.36 17.09 -6.57
N GLY A 66 6.06 16.82 -6.41
CA GLY A 66 5.25 17.39 -5.32
C GLY A 66 5.75 17.03 -3.93
N LEU A 67 6.26 15.80 -3.70
CA LEU A 67 6.86 15.42 -2.43
C LEU A 67 8.11 16.27 -2.12
N LEU A 68 9.00 16.42 -3.11
CA LEU A 68 10.23 17.19 -2.99
C LEU A 68 9.99 18.70 -2.78
N HIS A 69 8.82 19.21 -3.20
CA HIS A 69 8.42 20.59 -2.97
C HIS A 69 7.70 20.81 -1.64
N ALA A 70 6.89 19.82 -1.20
CA ALA A 70 6.04 19.97 -0.02
C ALA A 70 6.75 19.64 1.30
N MET A 71 7.86 18.91 1.25
CA MET A 71 8.56 18.40 2.42
C MET A 71 10.01 18.89 2.47
N ASN A 72 10.54 19.04 3.68
CA ASN A 72 11.97 19.26 3.86
C ASN A 72 12.77 17.97 3.65
N LYS A 73 14.11 18.06 3.62
CA LYS A 73 14.98 16.92 3.34
C LYS A 73 14.84 15.79 4.35
N GLU A 74 14.71 16.12 5.61
CA GLU A 74 14.58 15.17 6.73
C GLU A 74 13.26 14.39 6.64
N GLU A 75 12.17 15.05 6.25
CA GLU A 75 10.86 14.46 6.03
C GLU A 75 10.88 13.54 4.80
N VAL A 76 11.49 13.99 3.69
CA VAL A 76 11.66 13.15 2.48
C VAL A 76 12.55 11.94 2.78
N GLU A 77 13.65 12.11 3.52
CA GLU A 77 14.52 11.01 3.96
C GLU A 77 13.72 9.95 4.74
N ALA A 78 12.82 10.39 5.62
CA ALA A 78 11.96 9.48 6.38
C ALA A 78 10.96 8.74 5.49
N VAL A 79 10.34 9.40 4.51
CA VAL A 79 9.47 8.75 3.52
C VAL A 79 10.25 7.71 2.71
N ILE A 80 11.47 8.03 2.25
CA ILE A 80 12.34 7.07 1.55
C ILE A 80 12.68 5.88 2.45
N GLY A 81 12.97 6.13 3.74
CA GLY A 81 13.20 5.07 4.72
C GLY A 81 12.01 4.14 4.89
N HIS A 82 10.80 4.68 4.90
CA HIS A 82 9.55 3.92 4.92
C HIS A 82 9.42 3.02 3.66
N GLU A 83 9.62 3.57 2.47
CA GLU A 83 9.56 2.81 1.22
C GLU A 83 10.63 1.70 1.15
N ILE A 84 11.85 2.00 1.59
CA ILE A 84 12.93 1.01 1.66
C ILE A 84 12.61 -0.09 2.67
N SER A 85 11.92 0.22 3.76
CA SER A 85 11.46 -0.78 4.72
C SER A 85 10.47 -1.77 4.12
N HIS A 86 9.54 -1.30 3.26
CA HIS A 86 8.65 -2.19 2.51
C HIS A 86 9.42 -3.13 1.59
N VAL A 87 10.47 -2.62 0.92
CA VAL A 87 11.35 -3.45 0.06
C VAL A 87 12.09 -4.49 0.90
N ALA A 88 12.70 -4.08 2.02
CA ALA A 88 13.48 -4.94 2.90
C ALA A 88 12.63 -6.06 3.52
N ASN A 89 11.39 -5.75 3.89
CA ASN A 89 10.42 -6.70 4.44
C ASN A 89 9.83 -7.65 3.38
N GLY A 90 10.01 -7.38 2.09
CA GLY A 90 9.40 -8.15 1.00
C GLY A 90 7.88 -8.00 0.93
N ASP A 91 7.37 -6.87 1.37
CA ASP A 91 5.94 -6.61 1.55
C ASP A 91 5.13 -6.76 0.27
N MET A 92 5.70 -6.41 -0.88
CA MET A 92 5.01 -6.52 -2.18
C MET A 92 4.77 -7.97 -2.56
N ILE A 93 5.74 -8.85 -2.33
CA ILE A 93 5.62 -10.29 -2.62
C ILE A 93 4.61 -10.89 -1.66
N THR A 94 4.74 -10.61 -0.37
CA THR A 94 3.88 -11.15 0.67
C THR A 94 2.41 -10.77 0.44
N LEU A 95 2.13 -9.51 0.11
CA LEU A 95 0.76 -9.07 -0.18
C LEU A 95 0.18 -9.76 -1.40
N SER A 96 0.97 -9.89 -2.48
CA SER A 96 0.54 -10.57 -3.70
C SER A 96 0.26 -12.05 -3.46
N LEU A 97 1.07 -12.72 -2.64
CA LEU A 97 0.85 -14.11 -2.26
C LEU A 97 -0.41 -14.28 -1.41
N ILE A 98 -0.60 -13.44 -0.40
CA ILE A 98 -1.81 -13.46 0.45
C ILE A 98 -3.05 -13.26 -0.43
N GLN A 99 -3.02 -12.27 -1.32
CA GLN A 99 -4.14 -12.02 -2.23
C GLN A 99 -4.42 -13.21 -3.15
N GLY A 100 -3.39 -13.85 -3.70
CA GLY A 100 -3.52 -15.05 -4.52
C GLY A 100 -4.16 -16.22 -3.76
N VAL A 101 -3.66 -16.49 -2.55
CA VAL A 101 -4.20 -17.56 -1.68
C VAL A 101 -5.64 -17.26 -1.30
N VAL A 102 -5.94 -16.07 -0.83
CA VAL A 102 -7.29 -15.68 -0.41
C VAL A 102 -8.26 -15.74 -1.59
N ASN A 103 -7.89 -15.27 -2.79
CA ASN A 103 -8.72 -15.35 -3.98
C ASN A 103 -9.00 -16.82 -4.38
N THR A 104 -8.03 -17.71 -4.22
CA THR A 104 -8.22 -19.14 -4.48
C THR A 104 -9.29 -19.72 -3.57
N PHE A 105 -9.25 -19.39 -2.28
CA PHE A 105 -10.30 -19.81 -1.33
C PHE A 105 -11.67 -19.20 -1.66
N VAL A 106 -11.74 -17.94 -2.05
CA VAL A 106 -12.99 -17.29 -2.47
C VAL A 106 -13.62 -18.06 -3.64
N ILE A 107 -12.85 -18.35 -4.68
CA ILE A 107 -13.33 -19.07 -5.86
C ILE A 107 -13.77 -20.49 -5.48
N PHE A 108 -12.95 -21.21 -4.71
CA PHE A 108 -13.22 -22.59 -4.32
C PHE A 108 -14.50 -22.70 -3.47
N LEU A 109 -14.62 -21.89 -2.41
CA LEU A 109 -15.79 -21.91 -1.53
C LEU A 109 -17.06 -21.48 -2.26
N SER A 110 -16.95 -20.48 -3.16
CA SER A 110 -18.11 -20.05 -3.96
C SER A 110 -18.65 -21.15 -4.85
N ARG A 111 -17.77 -21.98 -5.43
CA ARG A 111 -18.18 -23.13 -6.24
C ARG A 111 -18.82 -24.23 -5.40
N ILE A 112 -18.33 -24.49 -4.19
CA ILE A 112 -18.95 -25.44 -3.26
C ILE A 112 -20.38 -25.00 -2.94
N VAL A 113 -20.56 -23.72 -2.56
CA VAL A 113 -21.89 -23.17 -2.28
C VAL A 113 -22.78 -23.25 -3.50
N GLY A 114 -22.29 -22.89 -4.68
CA GLY A 114 -23.03 -22.98 -5.94
C GLY A 114 -23.49 -24.42 -6.25
N HIS A 115 -22.59 -25.38 -6.09
CA HIS A 115 -22.91 -26.77 -6.29
C HIS A 115 -23.95 -27.30 -5.28
N PHE A 116 -23.80 -26.95 -4.01
CA PHE A 116 -24.74 -27.34 -2.97
C PHE A 116 -26.14 -26.79 -3.25
N VAL A 117 -26.28 -25.51 -3.59
CA VAL A 117 -27.56 -24.89 -3.89
C VAL A 117 -28.19 -25.54 -5.15
N ASP A 118 -27.42 -25.70 -6.22
CA ASP A 118 -27.91 -26.26 -7.48
C ASP A 118 -28.41 -27.72 -7.33
N ARG A 119 -27.63 -28.56 -6.66
CA ARG A 119 -27.94 -29.99 -6.51
C ARG A 119 -28.88 -30.31 -5.36
N VAL A 120 -28.71 -29.66 -4.21
CA VAL A 120 -29.45 -30.05 -3.01
C VAL A 120 -30.73 -29.21 -2.82
N ILE A 121 -30.65 -27.89 -3.07
CA ILE A 121 -31.81 -27.02 -2.87
C ILE A 121 -32.69 -26.97 -4.10
N LEU A 122 -32.12 -26.74 -5.28
CA LEU A 122 -32.86 -26.65 -6.55
C LEU A 122 -33.12 -28.00 -7.19
N LYS A 123 -32.51 -29.08 -6.66
CA LYS A 123 -32.67 -30.47 -7.14
C LYS A 123 -32.44 -30.59 -8.63
N ASN A 124 -31.43 -29.89 -9.15
CA ASN A 124 -31.07 -30.03 -10.56
C ASN A 124 -30.50 -31.43 -10.83
N GLU A 125 -31.22 -32.22 -11.60
CA GLU A 125 -30.85 -33.59 -11.99
C GLU A 125 -30.15 -33.66 -13.35
N GLU A 126 -30.05 -32.56 -14.08
CA GLU A 126 -29.40 -32.52 -15.40
C GLU A 126 -27.89 -32.77 -15.28
N GLU A 127 -27.31 -33.38 -16.33
CA GLU A 127 -25.86 -33.50 -16.44
C GLU A 127 -25.24 -32.09 -16.64
N GLY A 128 -24.37 -31.66 -15.70
CA GLY A 128 -23.72 -30.38 -15.74
C GLY A 128 -24.17 -29.44 -14.63
N HIS A 129 -23.87 -28.15 -14.78
CA HIS A 129 -24.22 -27.09 -13.84
C HIS A 129 -25.43 -26.32 -14.37
N GLY A 130 -26.49 -26.24 -13.57
CA GLY A 130 -27.67 -25.43 -13.88
C GLY A 130 -27.40 -23.93 -13.72
N ILE A 131 -28.37 -23.11 -14.14
CA ILE A 131 -28.32 -21.64 -13.94
C ILE A 131 -28.17 -21.30 -12.44
N GLY A 132 -28.78 -22.13 -11.57
CA GLY A 132 -28.67 -22.01 -10.12
C GLY A 132 -27.22 -22.02 -9.61
N PHE A 133 -26.39 -22.90 -10.16
CA PHE A 133 -24.96 -22.95 -9.84
C PHE A 133 -24.25 -21.64 -10.18
N PHE A 134 -24.44 -21.11 -11.40
CA PHE A 134 -23.73 -19.91 -11.84
C PHE A 134 -24.14 -18.69 -11.04
N VAL A 135 -25.44 -18.48 -10.84
CA VAL A 135 -25.96 -17.33 -10.08
C VAL A 135 -25.52 -17.41 -8.62
N THR A 136 -25.66 -18.56 -7.97
CA THR A 136 -25.27 -18.72 -6.57
C THR A 136 -23.76 -18.62 -6.39
N SER A 137 -22.96 -19.21 -7.29
CA SER A 137 -21.51 -19.06 -7.24
C SER A 137 -21.07 -17.62 -7.38
N LEU A 138 -21.71 -16.85 -8.28
CA LEU A 138 -21.40 -15.44 -8.47
C LEU A 138 -21.73 -14.62 -7.21
N VAL A 139 -22.91 -14.80 -6.63
CA VAL A 139 -23.32 -14.12 -5.39
C VAL A 139 -22.38 -14.48 -4.24
N ALA A 140 -22.09 -15.78 -4.06
CA ALA A 140 -21.14 -16.24 -3.04
C ALA A 140 -19.74 -15.67 -3.26
N GLN A 141 -19.27 -15.55 -4.51
CA GLN A 141 -17.99 -14.97 -4.83
C GLN A 141 -17.90 -13.47 -4.46
N ILE A 142 -18.97 -12.72 -4.67
CA ILE A 142 -19.05 -11.31 -4.23
C ILE A 142 -18.99 -11.22 -2.71
N VAL A 143 -19.80 -12.01 -1.98
CA VAL A 143 -19.85 -11.99 -0.52
C VAL A 143 -18.49 -12.39 0.09
N PHE A 144 -17.92 -13.52 -0.38
CA PHE A 144 -16.62 -13.97 0.11
C PHE A 144 -15.49 -13.03 -0.32
N GLY A 145 -15.59 -12.37 -1.48
CA GLY A 145 -14.66 -11.34 -1.93
C GLY A 145 -14.63 -10.13 -1.00
N ILE A 146 -15.80 -9.68 -0.52
CA ILE A 146 -15.90 -8.61 0.48
C ILE A 146 -15.23 -9.03 1.80
N LEU A 147 -15.50 -10.24 2.30
CA LEU A 147 -14.88 -10.75 3.52
C LEU A 147 -13.36 -10.91 3.35
N ALA A 148 -12.92 -11.42 2.21
CA ALA A 148 -11.52 -11.57 1.85
C ALA A 148 -10.79 -10.22 1.83
N SER A 149 -11.43 -9.17 1.31
CA SER A 149 -10.84 -7.82 1.27
C SER A 149 -10.52 -7.28 2.67
N VAL A 150 -11.37 -7.56 3.66
CA VAL A 150 -11.12 -7.17 5.07
C VAL A 150 -9.82 -7.79 5.59
N ILE A 151 -9.56 -9.07 5.28
CA ILE A 151 -8.34 -9.77 5.69
C ILE A 151 -7.11 -9.13 5.04
N VAL A 152 -7.18 -8.86 3.72
CA VAL A 152 -6.09 -8.24 2.96
C VAL A 152 -5.81 -6.83 3.49
N MET A 153 -6.85 -6.03 3.76
CA MET A 153 -6.69 -4.67 4.29
C MET A 153 -6.14 -4.67 5.72
N TRP A 154 -6.57 -5.62 6.56
CA TRP A 154 -6.00 -5.78 7.90
C TRP A 154 -4.50 -6.07 7.85
N PHE A 155 -4.08 -6.98 6.97
CA PHE A 155 -2.67 -7.30 6.78
C PHE A 155 -1.89 -6.10 6.20
N SER A 156 -2.47 -5.40 5.23
CA SER A 156 -1.90 -4.17 4.66
C SER A 156 -1.62 -3.13 5.75
N ARG A 157 -2.61 -2.85 6.61
CA ARG A 157 -2.44 -1.90 7.73
C ARG A 157 -1.33 -2.30 8.71
N LYS A 158 -1.22 -3.60 9.05
CA LYS A 158 -0.13 -4.06 9.94
C LYS A 158 1.25 -3.77 9.38
N ARG A 159 1.44 -3.91 8.08
CA ARG A 159 2.73 -3.66 7.42
C ARG A 159 3.12 -2.18 7.45
N GLU A 160 2.15 -1.27 7.41
CA GLU A 160 2.41 0.15 7.53
C GLU A 160 3.11 0.50 8.85
N PHE A 161 2.64 -0.04 9.98
CA PHE A 161 3.29 0.16 11.27
C PHE A 161 4.73 -0.40 11.31
N ILE A 162 4.95 -1.53 10.66
CA ILE A 162 6.29 -2.14 10.56
C ILE A 162 7.19 -1.28 9.67
N ALA A 163 6.67 -0.77 8.55
CA ALA A 163 7.41 0.12 7.65
C ALA A 163 7.72 1.47 8.31
N ASP A 164 6.80 2.01 9.11
CA ASP A 164 7.03 3.23 9.89
C ASP A 164 8.15 3.04 10.92
N ALA A 165 8.12 1.93 11.65
CA ALA A 165 9.20 1.61 12.59
C ALA A 165 10.55 1.41 11.88
N GLY A 166 10.54 0.81 10.69
CA GLY A 166 11.72 0.67 9.85
C GLY A 166 12.23 2.01 9.32
N GLY A 167 11.34 2.87 8.81
CA GLY A 167 11.66 4.23 8.40
C GLY A 167 12.23 5.06 9.55
N ALA A 168 11.62 4.95 10.74
CA ALA A 168 12.11 5.59 11.96
C ALA A 168 13.52 5.11 12.34
N LYS A 169 13.82 3.83 12.16
CA LYS A 169 15.17 3.27 12.39
C LYS A 169 16.19 3.80 11.38
N LEU A 170 15.80 4.02 10.14
CA LEU A 170 16.68 4.47 9.05
C LEU A 170 16.93 5.99 9.08
N ALA A 171 15.89 6.79 9.31
CA ALA A 171 15.93 8.24 9.20
C ALA A 171 15.74 8.98 10.53
N GLY A 172 15.43 8.27 11.61
CA GLY A 172 15.12 8.85 12.92
C GLY A 172 13.62 8.96 13.19
N THR A 173 13.21 8.63 14.42
CA THR A 173 11.79 8.57 14.82
C THR A 173 11.10 9.93 14.68
N GLN A 174 11.77 11.02 15.07
CA GLN A 174 11.18 12.36 14.96
C GLN A 174 10.97 12.77 13.51
N ASN A 175 11.91 12.46 12.62
CA ASN A 175 11.77 12.74 11.19
C ASN A 175 10.60 11.95 10.56
N MET A 176 10.40 10.69 10.99
CA MET A 176 9.25 9.90 10.54
C MET A 176 7.92 10.49 11.04
N ILE A 177 7.85 10.94 12.29
CA ILE A 177 6.67 11.63 12.83
C ILE A 177 6.40 12.91 12.02
N ASN A 178 7.42 13.73 11.80
CA ASN A 178 7.30 14.98 11.05
C ASN A 178 6.82 14.74 9.61
N ALA A 179 7.32 13.69 8.94
CA ALA A 179 6.89 13.29 7.61
C ALA A 179 5.40 12.90 7.58
N LEU A 180 4.91 12.12 8.55
CA LEU A 180 3.50 11.77 8.66
C LEU A 180 2.62 13.01 8.95
N GLU A 181 3.09 13.93 9.77
CA GLU A 181 2.40 15.20 10.03
C GLU A 181 2.39 16.11 8.78
N ALA A 182 3.46 16.11 7.97
CA ALA A 182 3.50 16.84 6.71
C ALA A 182 2.49 16.24 5.70
N LEU A 183 2.41 14.90 5.59
CA LEU A 183 1.39 14.23 4.78
C LEU A 183 -0.02 14.58 5.24
N LYS A 184 -0.26 14.64 6.55
CA LYS A 184 -1.55 15.02 7.12
C LYS A 184 -1.95 16.45 6.73
N ARG A 185 -1.01 17.40 6.73
CA ARG A 185 -1.26 18.79 6.26
C ARG A 185 -1.60 18.82 4.78
N GLY A 186 -0.89 18.06 3.93
CA GLY A 186 -1.13 17.99 2.49
C GLY A 186 -2.46 17.33 2.10
N THR A 187 -2.98 16.41 2.93
CA THR A 187 -4.29 15.79 2.72
C THR A 187 -5.47 16.64 3.20
N ALA A 188 -5.21 17.74 3.91
CA ALA A 188 -6.24 18.69 4.35
C ALA A 188 -6.72 19.62 3.22
N GLU A 189 -6.01 19.71 2.11
CA GLU A 189 -6.50 20.40 0.92
C GLU A 189 -7.57 19.54 0.22
N PRO A 190 -8.72 20.12 -0.17
CA PRO A 190 -9.77 19.37 -0.86
C PRO A 190 -9.25 18.84 -2.20
N LEU A 191 -9.29 17.52 -2.36
CA LEU A 191 -9.00 16.88 -3.64
C LEU A 191 -10.02 17.36 -4.69
N PRO A 192 -9.62 17.52 -5.97
CA PRO A 192 -10.54 17.85 -7.05
C PRO A 192 -11.74 16.91 -7.08
N ASP A 193 -12.93 17.46 -7.36
CA ASP A 193 -14.24 16.77 -7.32
C ASP A 193 -14.29 15.40 -8.02
N GLN A 194 -13.41 15.18 -9.00
CA GLN A 194 -13.30 13.90 -9.71
C GLN A 194 -12.76 12.73 -8.84
N MET A 195 -12.05 13.02 -7.77
CA MET A 195 -11.56 11.99 -6.83
C MET A 195 -12.48 11.83 -5.60
N ALA A 196 -13.36 12.79 -5.34
CA ALA A 196 -14.40 12.70 -4.32
C ALA A 196 -15.40 11.56 -4.63
N ALA A 197 -15.62 11.25 -5.91
CA ALA A 197 -16.48 10.16 -6.36
C ALA A 197 -15.98 8.76 -5.92
N PHE A 198 -14.70 8.61 -5.64
CA PHE A 198 -14.12 7.36 -5.10
C PHE A 198 -14.14 7.26 -3.56
N GLY A 199 -14.83 8.18 -2.88
CA GLY A 199 -15.10 8.08 -1.44
C GLY A 199 -13.90 8.35 -0.53
N ILE A 200 -12.85 9.01 -1.02
CA ILE A 200 -11.62 9.27 -0.25
C ILE A 200 -11.74 10.53 0.62
N ASN A 201 -12.71 11.42 0.34
CA ASN A 201 -13.00 12.63 1.11
C ASN A 201 -14.37 12.55 1.81
N GLY A 202 -14.40 12.01 3.00
CA GLY A 202 -15.52 12.17 3.93
C GLY A 202 -14.98 12.22 5.34
N LYS A 203 -15.29 13.28 6.08
CA LYS A 203 -15.15 13.27 7.54
C LYS A 203 -15.78 11.98 8.07
N PRO A 204 -15.09 11.18 8.89
CA PRO A 204 -15.58 9.88 9.29
C PRO A 204 -16.73 10.02 10.29
N SER A 205 -17.95 9.99 9.81
CA SER A 205 -19.11 9.72 10.63
C SER A 205 -19.62 8.32 10.31
N GLY A 206 -19.00 7.33 10.92
CA GLY A 206 -19.29 5.91 10.70
C GLY A 206 -18.05 5.07 10.93
N HIS A 207 -17.54 5.09 12.18
CA HIS A 207 -16.14 4.73 12.50
C HIS A 207 -15.78 3.24 12.36
N GLY A 208 -16.71 2.30 12.23
CA GLY A 208 -16.36 0.88 12.25
C GLY A 208 -16.08 0.27 10.88
N LEU A 209 -17.06 0.33 9.98
CA LEU A 209 -17.00 -0.37 8.69
C LEU A 209 -16.01 0.26 7.71
N LYS A 210 -15.91 1.59 7.66
CA LYS A 210 -14.98 2.28 6.75
C LYS A 210 -13.52 1.94 7.05
N LEU A 211 -13.15 1.82 8.33
CA LEU A 211 -11.78 1.44 8.74
C LEU A 211 -11.40 0.03 8.28
N LEU A 212 -12.37 -0.88 8.13
CA LEU A 212 -12.08 -2.25 7.68
C LEU A 212 -11.60 -2.30 6.23
N PHE A 213 -12.04 -1.34 5.40
CA PHE A 213 -11.74 -1.29 3.97
C PHE A 213 -10.63 -0.29 3.59
N MET A 214 -9.99 0.35 4.57
CA MET A 214 -8.85 1.23 4.32
C MET A 214 -7.57 0.40 4.16
N SER A 215 -6.79 0.70 3.11
CA SER A 215 -5.48 0.07 2.85
C SER A 215 -4.39 0.58 3.79
N HIS A 216 -4.51 1.82 4.26
CA HIS A 216 -3.59 2.45 5.21
C HIS A 216 -4.30 2.78 6.51
N PRO A 217 -3.62 2.65 7.69
CA PRO A 217 -4.16 3.13 8.96
C PRO A 217 -4.29 4.65 8.94
N PRO A 218 -5.16 5.23 9.79
CA PRO A 218 -5.17 6.67 10.03
C PRO A 218 -3.77 7.18 10.40
N LEU A 219 -3.41 8.37 9.90
CA LEU A 219 -2.08 8.95 10.17
C LEU A 219 -1.86 9.21 11.67
N GLU A 220 -2.93 9.55 12.39
CA GLU A 220 -2.93 9.71 13.83
C GLU A 220 -2.47 8.44 14.57
N ASP A 221 -3.01 7.30 14.19
CA ASP A 221 -2.67 6.00 14.80
C ASP A 221 -1.21 5.63 14.54
N ARG A 222 -0.70 5.93 13.34
CA ARG A 222 0.70 5.71 12.94
C ARG A 222 1.64 6.61 13.76
N ILE A 223 1.31 7.91 13.89
CA ILE A 223 2.07 8.87 14.70
C ILE A 223 2.09 8.45 16.17
N GLU A 224 0.93 8.04 16.72
CA GLU A 224 0.84 7.59 18.11
C GLU A 224 1.68 6.33 18.36
N ALA A 225 1.65 5.37 17.43
CA ALA A 225 2.47 4.17 17.50
C ALA A 225 3.98 4.49 17.53
N LEU A 226 4.44 5.43 16.69
CA LEU A 226 5.84 5.88 16.68
C LEU A 226 6.23 6.59 17.98
N LYS A 227 5.36 7.44 18.54
CA LYS A 227 5.61 8.08 19.85
C LYS A 227 5.81 7.04 20.94
N LYS A 228 5.02 5.97 20.97
CA LYS A 228 5.16 4.87 21.93
C LYS A 228 6.46 4.09 21.78
N LEU A 229 7.07 4.03 20.59
CA LEU A 229 8.38 3.40 20.38
C LEU A 229 9.53 4.23 20.98
N THR A 230 9.38 5.56 21.05
CA THR A 230 10.42 6.46 21.57
C THR A 230 10.55 6.38 23.09
N TYR A 231 9.51 5.93 23.79
CA TYR A 231 9.49 5.84 25.26
C TYR A 231 9.82 4.44 25.80
N ARG A 232 10.27 3.52 24.95
CA ARG A 232 10.79 2.20 25.32
C ARG A 232 12.28 2.11 25.04
#